data_b6adbb75641e7b4abb332300d2aea9e6
#
_entry.id   b6adbb75641e7b4abb332300d2aea9e6
#
_cell.length_a   1.000
_cell.length_b   1.000
_cell.length_c   1.000
_cell.angle_alpha   90.00
_cell.angle_beta   90.00
_cell.angle_gamma   90.00
#
_symmetry.space_group_name_H-M   'P 1'
#
loop_
_entity.id
_entity.type
_entity.pdbx_description
1 polymer ?
#
loop_
_entity_poly.entity_id
_entity_poly.type
_entity_poly.pdbx_seq_one_letter_code
_entity_poly.pdbx_strand_id
1 'polypeptide(L)'
;VEPTWFEPGKYDVYIVGGVAARAFDTGSLQRLALAVEQGAGLLMTGGTLAFGPGGYGASPLAAVLPVEMPRSETVQGSRVDPALYANEPQEMVPSARGLQHFVMRLEQPAKNLEAWHSLPPLRGVNRFAALKPGAMVLAESPGEMPLLVAQEVGRGRSLAFAGYTTYTWALSGYPEQHQRFWEQAVLWLAHKDTQGDEPVWLKLEGRRFRPGQPVRMTFGARNPDGSLADNAVFEVAVSTPDGQSLAVSPVAGSGDASGVFDRGNTAGEYTVRVNAKVNGQVLGLGSTARFSVIDRDLELTNAVADPGLLAEIARATAGTVVRPEDFAAHVAQLKQASWTMEREKVITAAVWDRGWWLLLATLLLGAEWWLRKRIGLV
;
A
#
# COMPACT_ATOMS: atom_id res chain seq x y z
N VAL A 1 7.28 15.95 4.96
CA VAL A 1 7.92 14.69 4.54
C VAL A 1 9.41 14.98 4.40
N GLU A 2 10.26 14.21 5.08
CA GLU A 2 11.71 14.44 4.99
C GLU A 2 12.23 14.03 3.62
N PRO A 3 12.97 14.91 2.91
CA PRO A 3 13.49 14.61 1.58
C PRO A 3 14.39 13.38 1.51
N THR A 4 15.10 13.08 2.61
CA THR A 4 15.99 11.92 2.75
C THR A 4 15.28 10.56 2.67
N TRP A 5 13.96 10.51 2.88
CA TRP A 5 13.20 9.27 2.74
C TRP A 5 13.17 8.74 1.32
N PHE A 6 13.32 9.61 0.34
CA PHE A 6 13.24 9.25 -1.08
C PHE A 6 14.61 9.12 -1.75
N GLU A 7 15.68 9.04 -0.97
CA GLU A 7 16.99 8.73 -1.53
C GLU A 7 17.02 7.30 -2.06
N PRO A 8 17.60 7.08 -3.25
CA PRO A 8 17.71 5.75 -3.84
C PRO A 8 18.43 4.76 -2.89
N GLY A 9 17.82 3.58 -2.73
CA GLY A 9 18.33 2.55 -1.82
C GLY A 9 17.95 2.74 -0.36
N LYS A 10 17.21 3.80 0.02
CA LYS A 10 16.75 4.02 1.39
C LYS A 10 15.67 3.01 1.80
N TYR A 11 14.73 2.74 0.91
CA TYR A 11 13.66 1.74 1.10
C TYR A 11 13.53 0.87 -0.14
N ASP A 12 13.16 -0.39 0.05
CA ASP A 12 12.90 -1.33 -1.03
C ASP A 12 11.54 -1.06 -1.71
N VAL A 13 10.55 -0.57 -0.96
CA VAL A 13 9.20 -0.31 -1.44
C VAL A 13 8.63 0.96 -0.84
N TYR A 14 7.97 1.74 -1.67
CA TYR A 14 7.19 2.93 -1.31
C TYR A 14 5.72 2.69 -1.58
N ILE A 15 4.86 3.03 -0.63
CA ILE A 15 3.41 2.95 -0.77
C ILE A 15 2.83 4.35 -0.61
N VAL A 16 2.18 4.85 -1.65
CA VAL A 16 1.53 6.17 -1.67
C VAL A 16 0.02 5.97 -1.70
N GLY A 17 -0.69 6.44 -0.69
CA GLY A 17 -2.14 6.31 -0.62
C GLY A 17 -2.81 7.45 0.12
N GLY A 18 -3.96 7.90 -0.38
CA GLY A 18 -4.80 8.88 0.28
C GLY A 18 -4.24 10.30 0.41
N VAL A 19 -3.14 10.62 -0.30
CA VAL A 19 -2.43 11.91 -0.22
C VAL A 19 -2.35 12.52 -1.60
N ALA A 20 -2.70 13.79 -1.75
CA ALA A 20 -2.59 14.51 -3.03
C ALA A 20 -1.13 14.88 -3.34
N ALA A 21 -0.77 14.97 -4.62
CA ALA A 21 0.58 15.30 -5.09
C ALA A 21 1.11 16.62 -4.49
N ARG A 22 0.23 17.61 -4.29
CA ARG A 22 0.56 18.92 -3.68
C ARG A 22 1.02 18.86 -2.21
N ALA A 23 0.80 17.72 -1.52
CA ALA A 23 1.31 17.52 -0.16
C ALA A 23 2.82 17.21 -0.13
N PHE A 24 3.41 16.92 -1.28
CA PHE A 24 4.83 16.69 -1.46
C PHE A 24 5.46 17.88 -2.18
N ASP A 25 6.70 18.22 -1.84
CA ASP A 25 7.48 19.09 -2.69
C ASP A 25 7.90 18.35 -3.98
N THR A 26 8.08 19.12 -5.06
CA THR A 26 8.42 18.57 -6.38
C THR A 26 9.74 17.78 -6.36
N GLY A 27 10.72 18.21 -5.58
CA GLY A 27 11.99 17.53 -5.44
C GLY A 27 11.86 16.16 -4.77
N SER A 28 10.96 16.00 -3.80
CA SER A 28 10.65 14.72 -3.16
C SER A 28 10.03 13.72 -4.14
N LEU A 29 9.09 14.17 -4.97
CA LEU A 29 8.47 13.32 -6.00
C LEU A 29 9.46 12.95 -7.12
N GLN A 30 10.39 13.84 -7.47
CA GLN A 30 11.48 13.54 -8.42
C GLN A 30 12.43 12.47 -7.87
N ARG A 31 12.85 12.60 -6.60
CA ARG A 31 13.69 11.60 -5.94
C ARG A 31 13.01 10.25 -5.83
N LEU A 32 11.71 10.23 -5.51
CA LEU A 32 10.93 9.00 -5.47
C LEU A 32 10.85 8.34 -6.85
N ALA A 33 10.58 9.10 -7.92
CA ALA A 33 10.58 8.56 -9.28
C ALA A 33 11.95 7.96 -9.64
N LEU A 34 13.03 8.68 -9.32
CA LEU A 34 14.41 8.20 -9.54
C LEU A 34 14.70 6.93 -8.72
N ALA A 35 14.26 6.87 -7.46
CA ALA A 35 14.44 5.68 -6.63
C ALA A 35 13.75 4.44 -7.25
N VAL A 36 12.56 4.63 -7.85
CA VAL A 36 11.86 3.55 -8.57
C VAL A 36 12.65 3.13 -9.79
N GLU A 37 13.09 4.06 -10.64
CA GLU A 37 13.91 3.73 -11.82
C GLU A 37 15.21 2.99 -11.45
N GLN A 38 15.75 3.24 -10.27
CA GLN A 38 16.96 2.61 -9.76
C GLN A 38 16.73 1.29 -9.02
N GLY A 39 15.50 0.82 -8.87
CA GLY A 39 15.22 -0.52 -8.36
C GLY A 39 14.24 -0.61 -7.20
N ALA A 40 13.74 0.52 -6.67
CA ALA A 40 12.69 0.48 -5.65
C ALA A 40 11.33 0.09 -6.25
N GLY A 41 10.47 -0.50 -5.42
CA GLY A 41 9.07 -0.71 -5.75
C GLY A 41 8.20 0.49 -5.42
N LEU A 42 7.21 0.78 -6.25
CA LEU A 42 6.18 1.80 -5.99
C LEU A 42 4.79 1.19 -6.08
N LEU A 43 4.00 1.34 -5.03
CA LEU A 43 2.56 1.09 -5.07
C LEU A 43 1.83 2.41 -4.85
N MET A 44 0.93 2.78 -5.77
CA MET A 44 -0.06 3.82 -5.52
C MET A 44 -1.43 3.17 -5.35
N THR A 45 -2.09 3.46 -4.20
CA THR A 45 -3.46 3.01 -3.92
C THR A 45 -4.46 4.08 -4.33
N GLY A 46 -5.67 3.66 -4.64
CA GLY A 46 -6.78 4.53 -5.01
C GLY A 46 -7.27 5.43 -3.89
N GLY A 47 -8.24 6.25 -4.24
CA GLY A 47 -8.89 7.21 -3.37
C GLY A 47 -9.16 8.54 -4.06
N THR A 48 -9.93 9.39 -3.40
CA THR A 48 -10.31 10.70 -3.94
C THR A 48 -9.15 11.70 -4.05
N LEU A 49 -8.02 11.42 -3.40
CA LEU A 49 -6.80 12.21 -3.46
C LEU A 49 -5.64 11.45 -4.12
N ALA A 50 -5.93 10.39 -4.86
CA ALA A 50 -4.94 9.58 -5.57
C ALA A 50 -5.06 9.79 -7.10
N PHE A 51 -4.04 9.39 -7.82
CA PHE A 51 -3.99 9.44 -9.28
C PHE A 51 -4.37 10.80 -9.89
N GLY A 52 -5.23 10.80 -10.91
CA GLY A 52 -5.72 12.01 -11.56
C GLY A 52 -6.38 13.00 -10.60
N PRO A 53 -7.39 12.58 -9.79
CA PRO A 53 -8.00 13.43 -8.78
C PRO A 53 -7.00 14.04 -7.80
N GLY A 54 -5.94 13.32 -7.45
CA GLY A 54 -4.86 13.79 -6.57
C GLY A 54 -3.80 14.67 -7.23
N GLY A 55 -3.92 14.96 -8.53
CA GLY A 55 -2.97 15.82 -9.25
C GLY A 55 -1.67 15.14 -9.67
N TYR A 56 -1.60 13.82 -9.60
CA TYR A 56 -0.38 13.09 -9.95
C TYR A 56 -0.05 13.07 -11.44
N GLY A 57 -1.02 13.36 -12.31
CA GLY A 57 -0.80 13.42 -13.77
C GLY A 57 0.19 14.50 -14.22
N ALA A 58 0.37 15.58 -13.43
CA ALA A 58 1.36 16.61 -13.64
C ALA A 58 2.65 16.42 -12.80
N SER A 59 2.70 15.39 -11.97
CA SER A 59 3.83 15.12 -11.08
C SER A 59 4.90 14.23 -11.73
N PRO A 60 6.14 14.23 -11.23
CA PRO A 60 7.18 13.31 -11.67
C PRO A 60 6.80 11.82 -11.56
N LEU A 61 5.91 11.45 -10.61
CA LEU A 61 5.45 10.07 -10.47
C LEU A 61 4.61 9.59 -11.66
N ALA A 62 4.04 10.51 -12.44
CA ALA A 62 3.37 10.12 -13.68
C ALA A 62 4.29 9.35 -14.64
N ALA A 63 5.62 9.57 -14.60
CA ALA A 63 6.56 8.84 -15.44
C ALA A 63 6.68 7.36 -15.08
N VAL A 64 6.64 7.03 -13.79
CA VAL A 64 6.91 5.69 -13.25
C VAL A 64 5.65 4.89 -12.90
N LEU A 65 4.46 5.47 -12.94
CA LEU A 65 3.20 4.76 -12.77
C LEU A 65 2.74 4.10 -14.08
N PRO A 66 2.09 2.92 -14.04
CA PRO A 66 1.72 2.14 -15.22
C PRO A 66 0.50 2.67 -15.96
N VAL A 67 -0.09 3.78 -15.51
CA VAL A 67 -1.35 4.32 -16.01
C VAL A 67 -1.20 5.77 -16.44
N GLU A 68 -1.99 6.19 -17.41
CA GLU A 68 -2.10 7.58 -17.80
C GLU A 68 -3.17 8.28 -16.97
N MET A 69 -2.90 9.53 -16.63
CA MET A 69 -3.74 10.36 -15.78
C MET A 69 -3.89 11.75 -16.39
N PRO A 70 -5.05 12.43 -16.20
CA PRO A 70 -5.18 13.84 -16.58
C PRO A 70 -4.13 14.68 -15.84
N ARG A 71 -3.63 15.72 -16.51
CA ARG A 71 -2.61 16.63 -15.95
C ARG A 71 -3.17 17.68 -14.98
N SER A 72 -4.48 17.88 -14.97
CA SER A 72 -5.15 18.81 -14.07
C SER A 72 -5.74 18.11 -12.86
N GLU A 73 -5.66 18.75 -11.69
CA GLU A 73 -6.46 18.35 -10.55
C GLU A 73 -7.94 18.53 -10.86
N THR A 74 -8.74 17.48 -10.66
CA THR A 74 -10.17 17.48 -10.99
C THR A 74 -11.05 17.33 -9.75
N VAL A 75 -10.54 17.82 -8.61
CA VAL A 75 -11.34 17.95 -7.38
C VAL A 75 -11.91 19.36 -7.34
N GLN A 76 -13.17 19.53 -7.74
CA GLN A 76 -13.92 20.75 -7.50
C GLN A 76 -14.70 20.63 -6.19
N GLY A 77 -14.21 21.24 -5.13
CA GLY A 77 -14.80 21.15 -3.81
C GLY A 77 -14.66 19.73 -3.21
N SER A 78 -15.77 19.15 -2.70
CA SER A 78 -15.82 17.79 -2.16
C SER A 78 -16.24 16.72 -3.18
N ARG A 79 -16.46 17.09 -4.44
CA ARG A 79 -16.89 16.14 -5.48
C ARG A 79 -15.75 15.82 -6.43
N VAL A 80 -15.48 14.52 -6.56
CA VAL A 80 -14.58 14.00 -7.59
C VAL A 80 -15.37 13.78 -8.88
N ASP A 81 -14.77 14.10 -10.02
CA ASP A 81 -15.36 13.85 -11.34
C ASP A 81 -15.70 12.35 -11.49
N PRO A 82 -16.97 11.98 -11.79
CA PRO A 82 -17.36 10.60 -12.03
C PRO A 82 -16.59 9.92 -13.19
N ALA A 83 -16.05 10.71 -14.12
CA ALA A 83 -15.19 10.19 -15.18
C ALA A 83 -13.87 9.62 -14.66
N LEU A 84 -13.41 10.06 -13.48
CA LEU A 84 -12.14 9.68 -12.88
C LEU A 84 -12.29 8.78 -11.64
N TYR A 85 -13.50 8.67 -11.10
CA TYR A 85 -13.76 7.91 -9.89
C TYR A 85 -15.15 7.28 -9.91
N ALA A 86 -15.22 5.96 -9.77
CA ALA A 86 -16.46 5.20 -9.66
C ALA A 86 -16.79 4.95 -8.19
N ASN A 87 -17.96 5.41 -7.74
CA ASN A 87 -18.45 5.17 -6.38
C ASN A 87 -19.14 3.81 -6.22
N GLU A 88 -19.62 3.23 -7.31
CA GLU A 88 -20.30 1.94 -7.33
C GLU A 88 -19.32 0.83 -6.90
N PRO A 89 -19.80 -0.17 -6.15
CA PRO A 89 -19.00 -1.32 -5.78
C PRO A 89 -18.46 -2.05 -7.03
N GLN A 90 -17.17 -2.37 -7.03
CA GLN A 90 -16.49 -3.07 -8.11
C GLN A 90 -15.92 -4.39 -7.59
N GLU A 91 -16.36 -5.48 -8.18
CA GLU A 91 -15.77 -6.79 -7.96
C GLU A 91 -14.36 -6.80 -8.59
N MET A 92 -13.38 -7.32 -7.86
CA MET A 92 -11.99 -7.42 -8.34
C MET A 92 -11.70 -8.84 -8.78
N VAL A 93 -11.55 -9.04 -10.08
CA VAL A 93 -11.32 -10.35 -10.68
C VAL A 93 -9.95 -10.37 -11.36
N PRO A 94 -9.13 -11.41 -11.19
CA PRO A 94 -7.88 -11.55 -11.92
C PRO A 94 -8.12 -11.60 -13.43
N SER A 95 -7.33 -10.83 -14.17
CA SER A 95 -7.28 -10.99 -15.64
C SER A 95 -6.64 -12.34 -16.03
N ALA A 96 -6.71 -12.72 -17.31
CA ALA A 96 -6.06 -13.94 -17.80
C ALA A 96 -4.54 -13.96 -17.51
N ARG A 97 -3.86 -12.80 -17.60
CA ARG A 97 -2.44 -12.65 -17.21
C ARG A 97 -2.27 -12.63 -15.70
N GLY A 98 -3.20 -11.98 -15.00
CA GLY A 98 -3.18 -11.88 -13.53
C GLY A 98 -3.28 -13.25 -12.86
N LEU A 99 -4.06 -14.18 -13.37
CA LEU A 99 -4.17 -15.55 -12.81
C LEU A 99 -2.82 -16.28 -12.71
N GLN A 100 -1.87 -15.94 -13.57
CA GLN A 100 -0.53 -16.53 -13.55
C GLN A 100 0.46 -15.70 -12.75
N HIS A 101 0.11 -14.45 -12.40
CA HIS A 101 1.02 -13.53 -11.76
C HIS A 101 1.11 -13.76 -10.24
N PHE A 102 2.32 -13.67 -9.69
CA PHE A 102 2.62 -13.90 -8.27
C PHE A 102 1.68 -13.11 -7.34
N VAL A 103 1.44 -11.83 -7.60
CA VAL A 103 0.61 -10.94 -6.78
C VAL A 103 -0.83 -11.45 -6.63
N MET A 104 -1.34 -12.19 -7.63
CA MET A 104 -2.74 -12.62 -7.67
C MET A 104 -2.98 -14.04 -7.13
N ARG A 105 -2.00 -14.67 -6.50
CA ARG A 105 -2.10 -16.04 -5.97
C ARG A 105 -2.60 -16.05 -4.54
N LEU A 106 -3.91 -15.96 -4.32
CA LEU A 106 -4.51 -16.06 -2.97
C LEU A 106 -4.58 -17.49 -2.46
N GLU A 107 -4.78 -18.44 -3.37
CA GLU A 107 -4.93 -19.87 -3.08
C GLU A 107 -4.17 -20.75 -4.09
N GLN A 108 -4.25 -22.05 -3.92
CA GLN A 108 -3.75 -23.00 -4.92
C GLN A 108 -4.43 -22.75 -6.28
N PRO A 109 -3.75 -23.00 -7.40
CA PRO A 109 -4.25 -22.63 -8.73
C PRO A 109 -5.68 -23.06 -9.03
N ALA A 110 -6.08 -24.27 -8.59
CA ALA A 110 -7.43 -24.81 -8.81
C ALA A 110 -8.54 -24.04 -8.05
N LYS A 111 -8.22 -23.37 -6.94
CA LYS A 111 -9.17 -22.65 -6.09
C LYS A 111 -8.98 -21.12 -6.15
N ASN A 112 -7.95 -20.66 -6.84
CA ASN A 112 -7.57 -19.25 -6.81
C ASN A 112 -8.65 -18.33 -7.37
N LEU A 113 -9.28 -18.70 -8.46
CA LEU A 113 -10.34 -17.89 -9.07
C LEU A 113 -11.60 -17.83 -8.18
N GLU A 114 -11.98 -18.95 -7.56
CA GLU A 114 -13.09 -19.01 -6.61
C GLU A 114 -12.83 -18.14 -5.37
N ALA A 115 -11.59 -18.14 -4.86
CA ALA A 115 -11.19 -17.29 -3.77
C ALA A 115 -11.36 -15.79 -4.09
N TRP A 116 -11.01 -15.37 -5.31
CA TRP A 116 -11.22 -14.00 -5.76
C TRP A 116 -12.71 -13.62 -5.84
N HIS A 117 -13.54 -14.47 -6.39
CA HIS A 117 -15.00 -14.24 -6.48
C HIS A 117 -15.70 -14.21 -5.12
N SER A 118 -15.12 -14.83 -4.09
CA SER A 118 -15.69 -14.81 -2.75
C SER A 118 -15.44 -13.50 -1.99
N LEU A 119 -14.51 -12.66 -2.45
CA LEU A 119 -14.15 -11.43 -1.75
C LEU A 119 -15.21 -10.33 -1.92
N PRO A 120 -15.46 -9.54 -0.88
CA PRO A 120 -16.33 -8.37 -0.99
C PRO A 120 -15.83 -7.39 -2.05
N PRO A 121 -16.74 -6.74 -2.80
CA PRO A 121 -16.36 -5.78 -3.82
C PRO A 121 -15.66 -4.55 -3.20
N LEU A 122 -14.77 -3.94 -3.96
CA LEU A 122 -14.14 -2.66 -3.63
C LEU A 122 -15.16 -1.54 -3.69
N ARG A 123 -15.16 -0.68 -2.68
CA ARG A 123 -16.05 0.49 -2.62
C ARG A 123 -15.27 1.73 -3.01
N GLY A 124 -15.60 2.26 -4.18
CA GLY A 124 -14.93 3.41 -4.75
C GLY A 124 -13.57 3.07 -5.34
N VAL A 125 -13.42 3.30 -6.65
CA VAL A 125 -12.20 3.02 -7.40
C VAL A 125 -11.88 4.16 -8.37
N ASN A 126 -10.60 4.41 -8.59
CA ASN A 126 -10.17 5.36 -9.60
C ASN A 126 -10.32 4.76 -11.01
N ARG A 127 -10.68 5.61 -11.96
CA ARG A 127 -10.68 5.29 -13.39
C ARG A 127 -9.38 5.79 -14.01
N PHE A 128 -8.70 4.93 -14.73
CA PHE A 128 -7.49 5.31 -15.46
C PHE A 128 -7.86 5.75 -16.88
N ALA A 129 -7.21 6.81 -17.39
CA ALA A 129 -7.48 7.31 -18.73
C ALA A 129 -7.01 6.33 -19.81
N ALA A 130 -5.84 5.75 -19.62
CA ALA A 130 -5.26 4.70 -20.46
C ALA A 130 -4.19 3.93 -19.69
N LEU A 131 -3.72 2.86 -20.27
CA LEU A 131 -2.56 2.09 -19.80
C LEU A 131 -1.32 2.52 -20.59
N LYS A 132 -0.18 2.57 -19.92
CA LYS A 132 1.10 2.82 -20.61
C LYS A 132 1.58 1.59 -21.39
N PRO A 133 2.40 1.80 -22.42
CA PRO A 133 3.08 0.70 -23.10
C PRO A 133 3.88 -0.16 -22.12
N GLY A 134 3.72 -1.47 -22.21
CA GLY A 134 4.36 -2.43 -21.29
C GLY A 134 3.64 -2.63 -19.96
N ALA A 135 2.59 -1.88 -19.65
CA ALA A 135 1.77 -2.14 -18.47
C ALA A 135 0.95 -3.43 -18.63
N MET A 136 0.80 -4.15 -17.52
CA MET A 136 0.06 -5.40 -17.44
C MET A 136 -1.11 -5.26 -16.48
N VAL A 137 -2.32 -5.49 -16.95
CA VAL A 137 -3.50 -5.58 -16.07
C VAL A 137 -3.44 -6.91 -15.33
N LEU A 138 -3.42 -6.85 -14.00
CA LEU A 138 -3.46 -8.03 -13.12
C LEU A 138 -4.88 -8.34 -12.66
N ALA A 139 -5.67 -7.31 -12.38
CA ALA A 139 -7.08 -7.45 -12.02
C ALA A 139 -7.93 -6.38 -12.66
N GLU A 140 -9.17 -6.73 -12.94
CA GLU A 140 -10.18 -5.89 -13.56
C GLU A 140 -11.56 -6.12 -12.93
N SER A 141 -12.49 -5.23 -13.18
CA SER A 141 -13.90 -5.46 -12.87
C SER A 141 -14.55 -6.36 -13.94
N PRO A 142 -15.74 -6.96 -13.70
CA PRO A 142 -16.49 -7.67 -14.72
C PRO A 142 -16.80 -6.85 -15.98
N GLY A 143 -16.75 -5.52 -15.89
CA GLY A 143 -16.86 -4.59 -17.02
C GLY A 143 -15.51 -4.20 -17.64
N GLU A 144 -14.47 -5.00 -17.48
CA GLU A 144 -13.13 -4.83 -18.05
C GLU A 144 -12.42 -3.52 -17.63
N MET A 145 -12.87 -2.91 -16.53
CA MET A 145 -12.18 -1.72 -15.99
C MET A 145 -10.95 -2.17 -15.19
N PRO A 146 -9.73 -1.70 -15.53
CA PRO A 146 -8.52 -2.07 -14.82
C PRO A 146 -8.53 -1.62 -13.37
N LEU A 147 -8.31 -2.56 -12.43
CA LEU A 147 -8.28 -2.30 -10.99
C LEU A 147 -6.90 -2.44 -10.38
N LEU A 148 -6.08 -3.34 -10.93
CA LEU A 148 -4.67 -3.50 -10.52
C LEU A 148 -3.82 -3.62 -11.78
N VAL A 149 -2.87 -2.70 -11.92
CA VAL A 149 -1.98 -2.64 -13.09
C VAL A 149 -0.54 -2.65 -12.62
N ALA A 150 0.28 -3.51 -13.22
CA ALA A 150 1.70 -3.68 -12.94
C ALA A 150 2.56 -3.19 -14.10
N GLN A 151 3.76 -2.71 -13.81
CA GLN A 151 4.78 -2.38 -14.80
C GLN A 151 6.18 -2.51 -14.21
N GLU A 152 7.15 -2.91 -15.01
CA GLU A 152 8.57 -2.77 -14.73
C GLU A 152 9.05 -1.42 -15.28
N VAL A 153 9.78 -0.65 -14.49
CA VAL A 153 10.25 0.70 -14.82
C VAL A 153 11.72 0.84 -14.47
N GLY A 154 12.57 0.94 -15.48
CA GLY A 154 14.02 0.89 -15.27
C GLY A 154 14.41 -0.44 -14.62
N ARG A 155 14.96 -0.38 -13.40
CA ARG A 155 15.27 -1.55 -12.59
C ARG A 155 14.23 -1.82 -11.49
N GLY A 156 13.23 -0.96 -11.33
CA GLY A 156 12.19 -1.08 -10.32
C GLY A 156 10.88 -1.59 -10.87
N ARG A 157 9.90 -1.66 -10.00
CA ARG A 157 8.55 -2.15 -10.31
C ARG A 157 7.50 -1.19 -9.78
N SER A 158 6.41 -1.02 -10.50
CA SER A 158 5.30 -0.19 -10.04
C SER A 158 3.97 -0.91 -10.14
N LEU A 159 3.09 -0.65 -9.16
CA LEU A 159 1.71 -1.07 -9.11
C LEU A 159 0.80 0.15 -8.99
N ALA A 160 -0.21 0.23 -9.85
CA ALA A 160 -1.35 1.12 -9.70
C ALA A 160 -2.56 0.30 -9.25
N PHE A 161 -3.01 0.51 -8.03
CA PHE A 161 -4.19 -0.14 -7.48
C PHE A 161 -5.32 0.88 -7.38
N ALA A 162 -6.36 0.72 -8.19
CA ALA A 162 -7.48 1.67 -8.28
C ALA A 162 -8.30 1.79 -6.99
N GLY A 163 -8.29 0.75 -6.15
CA GLY A 163 -9.05 0.68 -4.90
C GLY A 163 -8.21 1.02 -3.66
N TYR A 164 -8.91 1.15 -2.52
CA TYR A 164 -8.29 1.33 -1.20
C TYR A 164 -9.05 0.61 -0.08
N THR A 165 -10.16 -0.05 -0.39
CA THR A 165 -11.09 -0.60 0.61
C THR A 165 -10.90 -2.09 0.89
N THR A 166 -9.74 -2.65 0.56
CA THR A 166 -9.44 -4.08 0.82
C THR A 166 -9.51 -4.47 2.30
N TYR A 167 -9.42 -3.52 3.23
CA TYR A 167 -9.63 -3.78 4.65
C TYR A 167 -11.01 -4.40 4.94
N THR A 168 -12.00 -4.14 4.07
CA THR A 168 -13.33 -4.76 4.17
C THR A 168 -13.28 -6.27 4.00
N TRP A 169 -12.30 -6.82 3.29
CA TRP A 169 -12.11 -8.27 3.16
C TRP A 169 -11.82 -8.89 4.53
N ALA A 170 -10.86 -8.32 5.27
CA ALA A 170 -10.53 -8.80 6.62
C ALA A 170 -11.74 -8.69 7.58
N LEU A 171 -12.49 -7.59 7.51
CA LEU A 171 -13.68 -7.38 8.33
C LEU A 171 -14.86 -8.31 7.95
N SER A 172 -14.86 -8.85 6.73
CA SER A 172 -15.91 -9.75 6.22
C SER A 172 -15.55 -11.23 6.32
N GLY A 173 -14.48 -11.57 7.06
CA GLY A 173 -14.10 -12.96 7.31
C GLY A 173 -13.00 -13.51 6.37
N TYR A 174 -12.33 -12.65 5.60
CA TYR A 174 -11.23 -13.02 4.69
C TYR A 174 -9.87 -12.38 5.09
N PRO A 175 -9.43 -12.47 6.37
CA PRO A 175 -8.20 -11.83 6.82
C PRO A 175 -6.96 -12.45 6.17
N GLU A 176 -6.96 -13.77 5.92
CA GLU A 176 -5.82 -14.48 5.32
C GLU A 176 -5.61 -14.07 3.85
N GLN A 177 -6.70 -13.94 3.07
CA GLN A 177 -6.64 -13.50 1.68
C GLN A 177 -6.20 -12.04 1.60
N HIS A 178 -6.69 -11.18 2.49
CA HIS A 178 -6.25 -9.79 2.61
C HIS A 178 -4.75 -9.70 2.91
N GLN A 179 -4.28 -10.42 3.93
CA GLN A 179 -2.86 -10.44 4.31
C GLN A 179 -2.00 -10.95 3.15
N ARG A 180 -2.40 -12.07 2.52
CA ARG A 180 -1.66 -12.68 1.42
C ARG A 180 -1.56 -11.76 0.20
N PHE A 181 -2.64 -11.07 -0.17
CA PHE A 181 -2.62 -10.09 -1.26
C PHE A 181 -1.57 -9.00 -1.03
N TRP A 182 -1.59 -8.37 0.15
CA TRP A 182 -0.66 -7.30 0.48
C TRP A 182 0.78 -7.79 0.62
N GLU A 183 0.97 -8.95 1.23
CA GLU A 183 2.28 -9.58 1.34
C GLU A 183 2.89 -9.84 -0.05
N GLN A 184 2.14 -10.42 -0.96
CA GLN A 184 2.61 -10.71 -2.32
C GLN A 184 2.84 -9.43 -3.13
N ALA A 185 2.00 -8.42 -2.99
CA ALA A 185 2.21 -7.13 -3.65
C ALA A 185 3.53 -6.48 -3.19
N VAL A 186 3.79 -6.48 -1.89
CA VAL A 186 5.04 -5.93 -1.32
C VAL A 186 6.25 -6.78 -1.72
N LEU A 187 6.15 -8.10 -1.65
CA LEU A 187 7.24 -9.00 -2.04
C LEU A 187 7.60 -8.85 -3.52
N TRP A 188 6.61 -8.75 -4.39
CA TRP A 188 6.83 -8.51 -5.82
C TRP A 188 7.52 -7.17 -6.07
N LEU A 189 7.04 -6.11 -5.45
CA LEU A 189 7.64 -4.77 -5.56
C LEU A 189 9.07 -4.73 -5.02
N ALA A 190 9.37 -5.50 -3.98
CA ALA A 190 10.70 -5.63 -3.40
C ALA A 190 11.62 -6.59 -4.18
N HIS A 191 11.21 -7.10 -5.35
CA HIS A 191 11.91 -8.13 -6.11
C HIS A 191 12.17 -9.43 -5.32
N LYS A 192 11.24 -9.80 -4.42
CA LYS A 192 11.30 -10.99 -3.57
C LYS A 192 10.18 -12.00 -3.88
N ASP A 193 9.58 -11.89 -5.04
CA ASP A 193 8.54 -12.78 -5.56
C ASP A 193 9.06 -14.20 -5.91
N THR A 194 10.37 -14.35 -6.03
CA THR A 194 11.06 -15.63 -6.18
C THR A 194 11.58 -16.21 -4.87
N GLN A 195 11.15 -15.67 -3.70
CA GLN A 195 11.54 -16.20 -2.39
C GLN A 195 11.07 -17.66 -2.20
N GLY A 196 11.91 -18.58 -2.55
CA GLY A 196 11.72 -20.03 -2.62
C GLY A 196 12.60 -20.64 -3.71
N ASP A 197 12.84 -19.88 -4.76
CA ASP A 197 13.72 -20.26 -5.89
C ASP A 197 15.02 -19.46 -5.92
N GLU A 198 15.26 -18.54 -4.98
CA GLU A 198 16.55 -17.84 -4.89
C GLU A 198 17.66 -18.86 -4.60
N PRO A 199 18.72 -18.88 -5.43
CA PRO A 199 19.85 -19.80 -5.24
C PRO A 199 20.55 -19.58 -3.90
N VAL A 200 20.50 -18.38 -3.32
CA VAL A 200 21.04 -18.04 -2.00
C VAL A 200 19.97 -17.29 -1.20
N TRP A 201 19.69 -17.74 0.02
CA TRP A 201 18.73 -17.10 0.91
C TRP A 201 19.37 -16.68 2.23
N LEU A 202 18.82 -15.65 2.86
CA LEU A 202 19.25 -15.09 4.15
C LEU A 202 18.03 -14.74 5.00
N LYS A 203 18.03 -15.20 6.27
CA LYS A 203 17.02 -14.90 7.27
C LYS A 203 17.68 -14.33 8.53
N LEU A 204 17.22 -13.18 8.99
CA LEU A 204 17.61 -12.59 10.26
C LEU A 204 16.60 -12.97 11.36
N GLU A 205 17.06 -13.15 12.60
CA GLU A 205 16.20 -13.42 13.77
C GLU A 205 15.25 -12.25 14.08
N GLY A 206 15.67 -11.01 13.72
CA GLY A 206 14.89 -9.81 13.90
C GLY A 206 15.36 -8.68 12.97
N ARG A 207 14.65 -7.57 12.98
CA ARG A 207 15.01 -6.39 12.18
C ARG A 207 15.39 -5.17 13.02
N ARG A 208 15.18 -5.22 14.33
CA ARG A 208 15.53 -4.14 15.28
C ARG A 208 16.29 -4.74 16.45
N PHE A 209 17.44 -4.18 16.75
CA PHE A 209 18.33 -4.63 17.81
C PHE A 209 18.78 -3.44 18.66
N ARG A 210 19.26 -3.73 19.87
CA ARG A 210 19.91 -2.75 20.74
C ARG A 210 21.41 -2.73 20.47
N PRO A 211 22.13 -1.62 20.78
CA PRO A 211 23.58 -1.61 20.74
C PRO A 211 24.19 -2.77 21.53
N GLY A 212 25.13 -3.49 20.91
CA GLY A 212 25.79 -4.67 21.50
C GLY A 212 24.94 -5.94 21.53
N GLN A 213 23.68 -5.92 21.08
CA GLN A 213 22.86 -7.12 20.98
C GLN A 213 23.34 -7.98 19.80
N PRO A 214 23.60 -9.31 19.99
CA PRO A 214 24.02 -10.17 18.91
C PRO A 214 22.88 -10.38 17.91
N VAL A 215 23.19 -10.21 16.63
CA VAL A 215 22.29 -10.43 15.49
C VAL A 215 22.56 -11.82 14.95
N ARG A 216 21.61 -12.74 15.15
CA ARG A 216 21.71 -14.10 14.59
C ARG A 216 21.09 -14.13 13.21
N MET A 217 21.75 -14.84 12.31
CA MET A 217 21.32 -15.01 10.93
C MET A 217 21.47 -16.46 10.51
N THR A 218 20.56 -16.92 9.68
CA THR A 218 20.58 -18.22 9.02
C THR A 218 20.54 -17.99 7.52
N PHE A 219 21.32 -18.72 6.78
CA PHE A 219 21.39 -18.60 5.34
C PHE A 219 21.71 -19.96 4.72
N GLY A 220 21.38 -20.09 3.44
CA GLY A 220 21.62 -21.33 2.73
C GLY A 220 21.67 -21.10 1.22
N ALA A 221 22.01 -22.16 0.51
CA ALA A 221 22.04 -22.15 -0.95
C ALA A 221 21.25 -23.33 -1.51
N ARG A 222 20.68 -23.15 -2.71
CA ARG A 222 19.97 -24.19 -3.48
C ARG A 222 20.61 -24.39 -4.82
N ASN A 223 20.70 -25.62 -5.23
CA ASN A 223 21.07 -25.98 -6.60
C ASN A 223 19.95 -25.58 -7.58
N PRO A 224 20.24 -25.51 -8.91
CA PRO A 224 19.22 -25.22 -9.91
C PRO A 224 18.03 -26.20 -9.95
N ASP A 225 18.20 -27.41 -9.40
CA ASP A 225 17.14 -28.42 -9.25
C ASP A 225 16.25 -28.22 -7.99
N GLY A 226 16.53 -27.16 -7.19
CA GLY A 226 15.80 -26.83 -5.96
C GLY A 226 16.32 -27.58 -4.71
N SER A 227 17.24 -28.52 -4.84
CA SER A 227 17.86 -29.22 -3.71
C SER A 227 18.79 -28.29 -2.91
N LEU A 228 19.01 -28.56 -1.63
CA LEU A 228 19.97 -27.83 -0.83
C LEU A 228 21.39 -28.10 -1.33
N ALA A 229 22.20 -27.04 -1.40
CA ALA A 229 23.61 -27.13 -1.80
C ALA A 229 24.48 -27.32 -0.56
N ASP A 230 24.62 -28.57 -0.09
CA ASP A 230 25.34 -28.94 1.14
C ASP A 230 26.86 -28.60 1.08
N ASN A 231 27.41 -28.42 -0.13
CA ASN A 231 28.83 -28.06 -0.35
C ASN A 231 29.02 -26.57 -0.64
N ALA A 232 28.05 -25.72 -0.33
CA ALA A 232 28.15 -24.29 -0.52
C ALA A 232 29.11 -23.65 0.50
N VAL A 233 30.03 -22.84 0.01
CA VAL A 233 30.90 -21.97 0.82
C VAL A 233 30.30 -20.58 0.83
N PHE A 234 30.04 -20.05 2.02
CA PHE A 234 29.40 -18.76 2.21
C PHE A 234 30.41 -17.68 2.56
N GLU A 235 30.27 -16.52 1.94
CA GLU A 235 30.93 -15.27 2.28
C GLU A 235 29.89 -14.30 2.83
N VAL A 236 30.00 -13.94 4.10
CA VAL A 236 29.04 -13.08 4.78
C VAL A 236 29.72 -11.78 5.20
N ALA A 237 29.15 -10.66 4.81
CA ALA A 237 29.63 -9.33 5.15
C ALA A 237 28.48 -8.46 5.68
N VAL A 238 28.77 -7.69 6.73
CA VAL A 238 27.85 -6.70 7.30
C VAL A 238 28.42 -5.32 7.08
N SER A 239 27.69 -4.49 6.33
CA SER A 239 28.00 -3.07 6.16
C SER A 239 27.38 -2.29 7.32
N THR A 240 28.19 -1.50 7.98
CA THR A 240 27.81 -0.66 9.13
C THR A 240 27.30 0.72 8.65
N PRO A 241 26.63 1.51 9.49
CA PRO A 241 26.13 2.84 9.14
C PRO A 241 27.24 3.83 8.71
N ASP A 242 28.46 3.65 9.19
CA ASP A 242 29.65 4.42 8.84
C ASP A 242 30.39 3.92 7.58
N GLY A 243 29.78 2.94 6.88
CA GLY A 243 30.26 2.44 5.59
C GLY A 243 31.37 1.38 5.67
N GLN A 244 31.73 0.91 6.88
CA GLN A 244 32.68 -0.19 7.04
C GLN A 244 32.02 -1.52 6.65
N SER A 245 32.80 -2.46 6.12
CA SER A 245 32.35 -3.82 5.83
C SER A 245 33.06 -4.80 6.76
N LEU A 246 32.29 -5.48 7.58
CA LEU A 246 32.78 -6.43 8.58
C LEU A 246 32.38 -7.86 8.20
N ALA A 247 33.35 -8.76 8.10
CA ALA A 247 33.09 -10.15 7.79
C ALA A 247 32.50 -10.88 9.01
N VAL A 248 31.58 -11.81 8.74
CA VAL A 248 30.99 -12.73 9.72
C VAL A 248 31.41 -14.14 9.32
N SER A 249 31.94 -14.90 10.28
CA SER A 249 32.35 -16.30 10.07
C SER A 249 31.12 -17.21 10.02
N PRO A 250 30.86 -17.92 8.91
CA PRO A 250 29.79 -18.90 8.84
C PRO A 250 30.06 -20.12 9.70
N VAL A 251 29.03 -20.63 10.36
CA VAL A 251 29.02 -21.94 11.05
C VAL A 251 28.12 -22.87 10.23
N ALA A 252 28.69 -23.93 9.69
CA ALA A 252 27.97 -24.88 8.86
C ALA A 252 26.96 -25.68 9.69
N GLY A 253 25.73 -25.86 9.15
CA GLY A 253 24.68 -26.76 9.61
C GLY A 253 24.44 -27.88 8.59
N SER A 254 23.39 -28.66 8.78
CA SER A 254 22.98 -29.69 7.82
C SER A 254 22.05 -29.06 6.74
N GLY A 255 22.65 -28.61 5.64
CA GLY A 255 21.92 -27.99 4.50
C GLY A 255 21.70 -26.48 4.61
N ASP A 256 22.02 -25.88 5.76
CA ASP A 256 22.06 -24.44 5.98
C ASP A 256 23.33 -24.05 6.75
N ALA A 257 23.56 -22.75 6.90
CA ALA A 257 24.64 -22.21 7.72
C ALA A 257 24.10 -21.06 8.57
N SER A 258 24.77 -20.81 9.69
CA SER A 258 24.41 -19.71 10.58
C SER A 258 25.57 -18.76 10.79
N GLY A 259 25.28 -17.56 11.24
CA GLY A 259 26.29 -16.57 11.63
C GLY A 259 25.76 -15.70 12.76
N VAL A 260 26.67 -15.13 13.52
CA VAL A 260 26.35 -14.18 14.58
C VAL A 260 27.17 -12.92 14.37
N PHE A 261 26.52 -11.79 14.32
CA PHE A 261 27.16 -10.48 14.29
C PHE A 261 26.95 -9.79 15.64
N ASP A 262 28.01 -9.53 16.37
CA ASP A 262 28.02 -8.98 17.74
C ASP A 262 28.64 -7.58 17.84
N ARG A 263 29.03 -7.00 16.68
CA ARG A 263 29.71 -5.69 16.59
C ARG A 263 28.78 -4.53 16.25
N GLY A 264 27.46 -4.72 16.47
CA GLY A 264 26.45 -3.68 16.22
C GLY A 264 26.36 -2.68 17.38
N ASN A 265 27.37 -1.83 17.58
CA ASN A 265 27.43 -0.88 18.70
C ASN A 265 26.94 0.54 18.33
N THR A 266 26.93 0.89 17.04
CA THR A 266 26.54 2.22 16.56
C THR A 266 25.08 2.17 16.12
N ALA A 267 24.28 3.14 16.57
CA ALA A 267 22.90 3.28 16.11
C ALA A 267 22.85 3.63 14.62
N GLY A 268 21.95 2.99 13.89
CA GLY A 268 21.78 3.20 12.45
C GLY A 268 21.39 1.92 11.70
N GLU A 269 21.41 2.00 10.38
CA GLU A 269 21.09 0.88 9.51
C GLU A 269 22.32 0.06 9.13
N TYR A 270 22.17 -1.23 9.25
CA TYR A 270 23.16 -2.24 8.86
C TYR A 270 22.62 -3.06 7.69
N THR A 271 23.49 -3.42 6.77
CA THR A 271 23.14 -4.28 5.64
C THR A 271 24.00 -5.55 5.69
N VAL A 272 23.34 -6.70 5.77
CA VAL A 272 23.98 -8.01 5.65
C VAL A 272 23.93 -8.46 4.20
N ARG A 273 25.04 -8.92 3.67
CA ARG A 273 25.14 -9.56 2.35
C ARG A 273 25.74 -10.95 2.49
N VAL A 274 25.10 -11.92 1.87
CA VAL A 274 25.55 -13.31 1.81
C VAL A 274 25.76 -13.69 0.35
N ASN A 275 26.96 -14.12 0.01
CA ASN A 275 27.27 -14.75 -1.27
C ASN A 275 27.58 -16.23 -1.02
N ALA A 276 27.24 -17.09 -1.97
CA ALA A 276 27.55 -18.50 -1.92
C ALA A 276 28.36 -18.93 -3.15
N LYS A 277 29.29 -19.84 -2.94
CA LYS A 277 30.06 -20.51 -3.99
C LYS A 277 29.84 -22.02 -3.88
N VAL A 278 29.52 -22.65 -4.98
CA VAL A 278 29.43 -24.12 -5.09
C VAL A 278 30.47 -24.58 -6.10
N ASN A 279 31.34 -25.51 -5.71
CA ASN A 279 32.43 -25.97 -6.55
C ASN A 279 33.33 -24.84 -7.11
N GLY A 280 33.49 -23.75 -6.33
CA GLY A 280 34.29 -22.59 -6.73
C GLY A 280 33.58 -21.57 -7.64
N GLN A 281 32.37 -21.84 -8.10
CA GLN A 281 31.55 -20.93 -8.90
C GLN A 281 30.56 -20.15 -8.01
N VAL A 282 30.42 -18.84 -8.26
CA VAL A 282 29.48 -17.98 -7.55
C VAL A 282 28.06 -18.37 -7.93
N LEU A 283 27.22 -18.61 -6.94
CA LEU A 283 25.84 -19.01 -7.11
C LEU A 283 24.92 -17.76 -7.03
N GLY A 284 24.34 -17.39 -8.16
CA GLY A 284 23.40 -16.27 -8.25
C GLY A 284 24.00 -14.90 -7.86
N LEU A 285 23.13 -13.96 -7.48
CA LEU A 285 23.50 -12.59 -7.10
C LEU A 285 23.76 -12.43 -5.59
N GLY A 286 23.70 -13.52 -4.82
CA GLY A 286 23.71 -13.48 -3.37
C GLY A 286 22.39 -12.97 -2.78
N SER A 287 22.31 -12.92 -1.45
CA SER A 287 21.14 -12.42 -0.74
C SER A 287 21.52 -11.27 0.19
N THR A 288 20.59 -10.31 0.37
CA THR A 288 20.83 -9.12 1.19
C THR A 288 19.66 -8.91 2.16
N ALA A 289 19.96 -8.61 3.43
CA ALA A 289 18.97 -8.24 4.42
C ALA A 289 19.43 -7.01 5.21
N ARG A 290 18.49 -6.22 5.73
CA ARG A 290 18.78 -5.03 6.54
C ARG A 290 18.23 -5.18 7.94
N PHE A 291 18.93 -4.60 8.91
CA PHE A 291 18.46 -4.44 10.28
C PHE A 291 18.90 -3.07 10.82
N SER A 292 18.18 -2.59 11.82
CA SER A 292 18.48 -1.32 12.48
C SER A 292 18.95 -1.56 13.91
N VAL A 293 19.98 -0.87 14.32
CA VAL A 293 20.38 -0.74 15.72
C VAL A 293 19.85 0.57 16.25
N ILE A 294 19.00 0.51 17.30
CA ILE A 294 18.30 1.67 17.86
C ILE A 294 18.80 1.86 19.28
N ASP A 295 19.48 2.99 19.51
CA ASP A 295 20.09 3.33 20.82
C ASP A 295 19.07 3.76 21.87
N ARG A 296 17.91 4.27 21.45
CA ARG A 296 16.86 4.71 22.35
C ARG A 296 15.50 4.14 21.96
N ASP A 297 14.92 3.44 22.91
CA ASP A 297 13.49 3.21 22.91
C ASP A 297 12.84 4.49 23.47
N LEU A 298 12.36 5.37 22.57
CA LEU A 298 11.72 6.64 22.93
C LEU A 298 10.50 6.41 23.83
N GLU A 299 9.84 5.26 23.73
CA GLU A 299 8.73 4.86 24.59
C GLU A 299 9.20 4.53 26.02
N LEU A 300 10.38 3.93 26.18
CA LEU A 300 10.95 3.61 27.48
C LEU A 300 11.64 4.82 28.17
N THR A 301 12.06 5.84 27.41
CA THR A 301 12.64 7.06 27.98
C THR A 301 11.60 7.96 28.62
N ASN A 302 10.32 7.83 28.22
CA ASN A 302 9.21 8.57 28.80
C ASN A 302 8.00 7.66 29.00
N ALA A 303 8.17 6.64 29.84
CA ALA A 303 7.12 5.69 30.20
C ALA A 303 6.01 6.27 31.08
N VAL A 304 6.16 7.54 31.50
CA VAL A 304 5.15 8.26 32.29
C VAL A 304 4.13 8.87 31.34
N ALA A 305 2.88 8.45 31.45
CA ALA A 305 1.79 9.11 30.78
C ALA A 305 1.78 10.58 31.10
N ASP A 306 1.61 11.45 30.09
CA ASP A 306 1.44 12.89 30.30
C ASP A 306 -0.05 13.19 30.57
N PRO A 307 -0.47 13.39 31.84
CA PRO A 307 -1.86 13.67 32.16
C PRO A 307 -2.31 15.03 31.61
N GLY A 308 -1.36 15.96 31.41
CA GLY A 308 -1.63 17.28 30.84
C GLY A 308 -2.05 17.18 29.38
N LEU A 309 -1.27 16.47 28.58
CA LEU A 309 -1.56 16.22 27.17
C LEU A 309 -2.86 15.42 26.98
N LEU A 310 -3.08 14.39 27.83
CA LEU A 310 -4.33 13.62 27.79
C LEU A 310 -5.56 14.47 28.11
N ALA A 311 -5.45 15.38 29.09
CA ALA A 311 -6.53 16.31 29.44
C ALA A 311 -6.77 17.34 28.32
N GLU A 312 -5.75 17.76 27.61
CA GLU A 312 -5.85 18.68 26.47
C GLU A 312 -6.53 18.03 25.28
N ILE A 313 -6.15 16.79 24.95
CA ILE A 313 -6.80 15.99 23.91
C ILE A 313 -8.27 15.76 24.25
N ALA A 314 -8.59 15.36 25.48
CA ALA A 314 -9.96 15.15 25.94
C ALA A 314 -10.79 16.42 25.81
N ARG A 315 -10.24 17.57 26.16
CA ARG A 315 -10.93 18.88 26.03
C ARG A 315 -11.17 19.24 24.58
N ALA A 316 -10.19 19.01 23.70
CA ALA A 316 -10.29 19.32 22.27
C ALA A 316 -11.30 18.44 21.55
N THR A 317 -11.50 17.19 22.02
CA THR A 317 -12.40 16.19 21.40
C THR A 317 -13.72 16.01 22.14
N ALA A 318 -14.01 16.86 23.14
CA ALA A 318 -15.16 16.69 24.07
C ALA A 318 -15.20 15.29 24.75
N GLY A 319 -14.03 14.68 24.91
CA GLY A 319 -13.84 13.40 25.58
C GLY A 319 -13.56 13.55 27.08
N THR A 320 -13.34 12.42 27.74
CA THR A 320 -13.00 12.33 29.17
C THR A 320 -11.74 11.52 29.38
N VAL A 321 -10.85 11.97 30.26
CA VAL A 321 -9.71 11.16 30.69
C VAL A 321 -10.18 10.22 31.80
N VAL A 322 -9.97 8.92 31.60
CA VAL A 322 -10.37 7.87 32.55
C VAL A 322 -9.11 7.21 33.08
N ARG A 323 -9.04 7.05 34.40
CA ARG A 323 -7.94 6.29 35.03
C ARG A 323 -8.11 4.79 34.75
N PRO A 324 -7.02 4.01 34.68
CA PRO A 324 -7.10 2.57 34.44
C PRO A 324 -8.04 1.84 35.40
N GLU A 325 -8.07 2.24 36.69
CA GLU A 325 -8.93 1.65 37.71
C GLU A 325 -10.41 1.87 37.43
N ASP A 326 -10.77 3.00 36.82
CA ASP A 326 -12.16 3.40 36.55
C ASP A 326 -12.63 2.96 35.14
N PHE A 327 -11.75 2.36 34.34
CA PHE A 327 -12.02 2.03 32.93
C PHE A 327 -13.20 1.05 32.77
N ALA A 328 -13.29 0.02 33.61
CA ALA A 328 -14.38 -0.97 33.53
C ALA A 328 -15.74 -0.34 33.84
N ALA A 329 -15.80 0.58 34.82
CA ALA A 329 -17.01 1.31 35.17
C ALA A 329 -17.41 2.28 34.05
N HIS A 330 -16.44 2.96 33.43
CA HIS A 330 -16.68 3.85 32.30
C HIS A 330 -17.22 3.11 31.08
N VAL A 331 -16.66 1.95 30.74
CA VAL A 331 -17.16 1.09 29.65
C VAL A 331 -18.59 0.62 29.92
N ALA A 332 -18.94 0.30 31.18
CA ALA A 332 -20.31 -0.07 31.54
C ALA A 332 -21.28 1.10 31.34
N GLN A 333 -20.89 2.33 31.68
CA GLN A 333 -21.67 3.55 31.42
C GLN A 333 -21.86 3.80 29.92
N LEU A 334 -20.79 3.64 29.12
CA LEU A 334 -20.84 3.78 27.68
C LEU A 334 -21.78 2.78 27.01
N LYS A 335 -21.86 1.54 27.53
CA LYS A 335 -22.82 0.54 27.04
C LYS A 335 -24.28 0.88 27.35
N GLN A 336 -24.54 1.64 28.40
CA GLN A 336 -25.87 2.10 28.79
C GLN A 336 -26.27 3.42 28.10
N ALA A 337 -25.29 4.21 27.65
CA ALA A 337 -25.56 5.40 26.88
C ALA A 337 -26.11 4.99 25.49
N SER A 338 -27.31 5.42 25.17
CA SER A 338 -27.85 5.27 23.82
C SER A 338 -27.03 6.14 22.87
N TRP A 339 -26.13 5.50 22.11
CA TRP A 339 -25.40 6.17 21.06
C TRP A 339 -26.37 6.51 19.93
N THR A 340 -26.96 7.68 19.98
CA THR A 340 -27.47 8.30 18.76
C THR A 340 -26.27 8.71 17.94
N MET A 341 -25.78 7.81 17.09
CA MET A 341 -24.96 8.21 15.97
C MET A 341 -25.83 9.17 15.16
N GLU A 342 -25.61 10.46 15.27
CA GLU A 342 -26.03 11.42 14.26
C GLU A 342 -25.31 11.04 12.97
N ARG A 343 -25.89 10.08 12.28
CA ARG A 343 -25.55 9.82 10.90
C ARG A 343 -26.11 11.03 10.17
N GLU A 344 -25.25 11.93 9.77
CA GLU A 344 -25.60 12.99 8.82
C GLU A 344 -26.13 12.30 7.55
N LYS A 345 -27.44 12.06 7.56
CA LYS A 345 -28.14 11.53 6.41
C LYS A 345 -28.33 12.71 5.48
N VAL A 346 -27.35 12.93 4.61
CA VAL A 346 -27.51 13.87 3.49
C VAL A 346 -28.63 13.32 2.62
N ILE A 347 -29.86 13.75 2.89
CA ILE A 347 -31.01 13.49 2.04
C ILE A 347 -30.92 14.49 0.89
N THR A 348 -30.31 14.11 -0.20
CA THR A 348 -30.42 14.82 -1.46
C THR A 348 -31.81 14.59 -2.00
N ALA A 349 -32.75 15.48 -1.66
CA ALA A 349 -34.05 15.52 -2.30
C ALA A 349 -33.87 16.24 -3.65
N ALA A 350 -33.97 15.51 -4.75
CA ALA A 350 -34.06 16.11 -6.07
C ALA A 350 -35.37 16.91 -6.14
N VAL A 351 -35.26 18.24 -6.01
CA VAL A 351 -36.42 19.15 -6.03
C VAL A 351 -37.10 19.14 -7.40
N TRP A 352 -36.35 18.80 -8.45
CA TRP A 352 -36.78 18.79 -9.84
C TRP A 352 -37.65 17.58 -10.22
N ASP A 353 -37.60 16.52 -9.49
CA ASP A 353 -38.22 15.21 -9.82
C ASP A 353 -39.62 15.04 -9.18
N ARG A 354 -40.22 16.12 -8.74
CA ARG A 354 -41.56 16.10 -8.19
C ARG A 354 -42.56 16.44 -9.27
N GLY A 355 -43.54 15.55 -9.50
CA GLY A 355 -44.55 15.68 -10.53
C GLY A 355 -45.37 16.99 -10.49
N TRP A 356 -45.40 17.71 -9.36
CA TRP A 356 -46.06 19.02 -9.25
C TRP A 356 -45.37 20.11 -10.09
N TRP A 357 -44.06 19.99 -10.41
CA TRP A 357 -43.37 20.91 -11.35
C TRP A 357 -43.88 20.73 -12.77
N LEU A 358 -44.20 19.51 -13.18
CA LEU A 358 -44.80 19.22 -14.46
C LEU A 358 -46.23 19.85 -14.53
N LEU A 359 -46.97 19.72 -13.43
CA LEU A 359 -48.32 20.30 -13.32
C LEU A 359 -48.28 21.84 -13.40
N LEU A 360 -47.32 22.47 -12.70
CA LEU A 360 -47.13 23.92 -12.75
C LEU A 360 -46.77 24.38 -14.16
N ALA A 361 -45.82 23.71 -14.85
CA ALA A 361 -45.44 24.01 -16.21
C ALA A 361 -46.65 23.88 -17.19
N THR A 362 -47.44 22.81 -17.03
CA THR A 362 -48.64 22.58 -17.86
C THR A 362 -49.71 23.64 -17.63
N LEU A 363 -49.90 24.07 -16.38
CA LEU A 363 -50.86 25.17 -16.07
C LEU A 363 -50.39 26.51 -16.63
N LEU A 364 -49.10 26.81 -16.58
CA LEU A 364 -48.53 28.04 -17.16
C LEU A 364 -48.68 28.06 -18.67
N LEU A 365 -48.36 26.95 -19.35
CA LEU A 365 -48.56 26.83 -20.81
C LEU A 365 -50.04 26.90 -21.19
N GLY A 366 -50.95 26.29 -20.40
CA GLY A 366 -52.38 26.38 -20.60
C GLY A 366 -52.91 27.80 -20.42
N ALA A 367 -52.42 28.51 -19.41
CA ALA A 367 -52.78 29.91 -19.15
C ALA A 367 -52.23 30.84 -20.28
N GLU A 368 -51.04 30.60 -20.75
CA GLU A 368 -50.48 31.34 -21.91
C GLU A 368 -51.31 31.12 -23.17
N TRP A 369 -51.68 29.86 -23.47
CA TRP A 369 -52.52 29.54 -24.64
C TRP A 369 -53.92 30.18 -24.52
N TRP A 370 -54.55 30.12 -23.34
CA TRP A 370 -55.84 30.72 -23.08
C TRP A 370 -55.81 32.27 -23.26
N LEU A 371 -54.74 32.92 -22.73
CA LEU A 371 -54.52 34.35 -22.86
C LEU A 371 -54.34 34.75 -24.32
N ARG A 372 -53.52 34.03 -25.08
CA ARG A 372 -53.30 34.27 -26.53
C ARG A 372 -54.57 34.15 -27.31
N LYS A 373 -55.43 33.14 -27.02
CA LYS A 373 -56.72 32.94 -27.64
C LYS A 373 -57.70 34.06 -27.31
N ARG A 374 -57.67 34.57 -26.08
CA ARG A 374 -58.55 35.65 -25.64
C ARG A 374 -58.18 37.02 -26.23
N ILE A 375 -56.93 37.24 -26.52
CA ILE A 375 -56.38 38.48 -27.07
C ILE A 375 -56.36 38.43 -28.62
N GLY A 376 -56.77 37.34 -29.23
CA GLY A 376 -56.84 37.22 -30.70
C GLY A 376 -55.47 37.08 -31.38
N LEU A 377 -54.45 36.56 -30.68
CA LEU A 377 -53.10 36.36 -31.20
C LEU A 377 -52.90 34.96 -31.76
N VAL A 378 -53.94 34.16 -31.96
CA VAL A 378 -53.97 32.88 -32.67
C VAL A 378 -55.24 32.84 -33.54
#